data_6396e470c5f4b6b195f4beb7e6b6b890
#
_entry.id   6396e470c5f4b6b195f4beb7e6b6b890
#
_cell.length_a   1.000
_cell.length_b   1.000
_cell.length_c   1.000
_cell.angle_alpha   90.00
_cell.angle_beta   90.00
_cell.angle_gamma   90.00
#
_symmetry.space_group_name_H-M   'P 1'
#
loop_
_entity.id
_entity.type
_entity.pdbx_description
1 polymer ?
#
loop_
_entity_poly.entity_id
_entity_poly.type
_entity_poly.pdbx_seq_one_letter_code
_entity_poly.pdbx_strand_id
1 'polypeptide(L)'
;MKHILVIGSLNMDLVVKVEKLPKLGETILGETLYENPGGKGANQAVAAAKLGGNVSMIGKLGKDNYGEQLLLNLKNNNIKTEGIIRCDDITGTAVIEVDSSGNNSIVVIPGSNLKLSKEDLDMASELIDKADIVILQQEIPMETVEYALEQAAAKGKTTILNLAPAVKITEKILAATDFLILNETELEIISGKESIPETEYIYTINELRNMGAKNIILTLGEKGGIYTEGEEIKEYKAMKVKAVDTTAAGDSFIGAFALKLAENAGISDALEFAVGVSALTVTRSGAQQSLPTQEELKLFLESK
;
A
#
# COMPACT_ATOMS: atom_id res chain seq x y z
N MET A 1 -3.80 21.78 -4.75
CA MET A 1 -3.97 20.33 -4.61
C MET A 1 -3.82 19.98 -3.13
N LYS A 2 -4.73 19.18 -2.58
CA LYS A 2 -4.65 18.69 -1.22
C LYS A 2 -3.37 17.88 -0.98
N HIS A 3 -2.93 17.82 0.27
CA HIS A 3 -1.69 17.18 0.67
C HIS A 3 -1.95 15.75 1.15
N ILE A 4 -1.23 14.79 0.59
CA ILE A 4 -1.26 13.37 0.97
C ILE A 4 -0.06 13.09 1.86
N LEU A 5 -0.31 12.56 3.05
CA LEU A 5 0.71 12.04 3.95
C LEU A 5 0.64 10.52 3.97
N VAL A 6 1.74 9.85 3.71
CA VAL A 6 1.86 8.41 3.90
C VAL A 6 2.68 8.13 5.15
N ILE A 7 2.14 7.35 6.08
CA ILE A 7 2.84 6.88 7.29
C ILE A 7 2.99 5.38 7.14
N GLY A 8 4.24 4.89 6.96
CA GLY A 8 4.40 3.46 6.67
C GLY A 8 5.83 3.02 6.41
N SER A 9 5.92 1.82 5.85
CA SER A 9 7.13 1.06 5.63
C SER A 9 7.95 1.53 4.44
N LEU A 10 9.26 1.29 4.56
CA LEU A 10 10.25 1.41 3.47
C LEU A 10 11.12 0.15 3.50
N ASN A 11 11.20 -0.57 2.39
CA ASN A 11 12.00 -1.78 2.27
C ASN A 11 12.94 -1.70 1.07
N MET A 12 14.09 -2.37 1.17
CA MET A 12 14.86 -2.76 0.01
C MET A 12 14.50 -4.21 -0.34
N ASP A 13 13.93 -4.41 -1.52
CA ASP A 13 13.55 -5.72 -2.01
C ASP A 13 14.73 -6.35 -2.77
N LEU A 14 15.28 -7.43 -2.24
CA LEU A 14 16.36 -8.24 -2.82
C LEU A 14 15.73 -9.37 -3.62
N VAL A 15 15.59 -9.18 -4.93
CA VAL A 15 14.93 -10.14 -5.81
C VAL A 15 15.98 -11.05 -6.45
N VAL A 16 15.95 -12.34 -6.08
CA VAL A 16 16.82 -13.38 -6.62
C VAL A 16 16.03 -14.20 -7.64
N LYS A 17 16.48 -14.21 -8.90
CA LYS A 17 15.94 -15.12 -9.90
C LYS A 17 16.64 -16.46 -9.82
N VAL A 18 15.85 -17.53 -9.83
CA VAL A 18 16.30 -18.91 -9.76
C VAL A 18 15.56 -19.75 -10.81
N GLU A 19 16.14 -20.86 -11.24
CA GLU A 19 15.44 -21.80 -12.13
C GLU A 19 14.24 -22.45 -11.42
N LYS A 20 14.41 -22.83 -10.15
CA LYS A 20 13.37 -23.38 -9.25
C LYS A 20 13.62 -22.92 -7.82
N LEU A 21 12.58 -22.89 -6.99
CA LEU A 21 12.73 -22.62 -5.56
C LEU A 21 13.50 -23.77 -4.87
N PRO A 22 14.44 -23.48 -3.95
CA PRO A 22 15.21 -24.51 -3.26
C PRO A 22 14.32 -25.32 -2.30
N LYS A 23 14.59 -26.62 -2.21
CA LYS A 23 14.01 -27.50 -1.19
C LYS A 23 14.80 -27.40 0.11
N LEU A 24 14.22 -27.88 1.20
CA LEU A 24 14.92 -27.95 2.49
C LEU A 24 16.24 -28.71 2.35
N GLY A 25 17.36 -28.08 2.74
CA GLY A 25 18.72 -28.63 2.64
C GLY A 25 19.33 -28.54 1.24
N GLU A 26 18.66 -28.00 0.24
CA GLU A 26 19.19 -27.84 -1.11
C GLU A 26 19.97 -26.53 -1.24
N THR A 27 21.13 -26.56 -1.90
CA THR A 27 21.85 -25.37 -2.35
C THR A 27 21.71 -25.29 -3.86
N ILE A 28 21.22 -24.14 -4.35
CA ILE A 28 21.06 -23.88 -5.78
C ILE A 28 21.86 -22.64 -6.20
N LEU A 29 22.10 -22.49 -7.50
CA LEU A 29 22.69 -21.28 -8.05
C LEU A 29 21.57 -20.33 -8.47
N GLY A 30 21.68 -19.07 -8.04
CA GLY A 30 20.84 -17.97 -8.56
C GLY A 30 21.34 -17.48 -9.91
N GLU A 31 20.44 -16.96 -10.74
CA GLU A 31 20.75 -16.38 -12.05
C GLU A 31 21.13 -14.90 -11.93
N THR A 32 20.33 -14.13 -11.21
CA THR A 32 20.50 -12.69 -11.04
C THR A 32 20.00 -12.24 -9.68
N LEU A 33 20.54 -11.11 -9.19
CA LEU A 33 20.09 -10.40 -8.01
C LEU A 33 19.76 -8.96 -8.41
N TYR A 34 18.58 -8.49 -8.05
CA TYR A 34 18.16 -7.10 -8.20
C TYR A 34 17.88 -6.49 -6.83
N GLU A 35 18.25 -5.23 -6.65
CA GLU A 35 17.89 -4.41 -5.51
C GLU A 35 16.82 -3.40 -5.96
N ASN A 36 15.62 -3.52 -5.42
CA ASN A 36 14.49 -2.68 -5.82
C ASN A 36 13.93 -1.94 -4.60
N PRO A 37 13.74 -0.62 -4.68
CA PRO A 37 12.95 0.09 -3.68
C PRO A 37 11.54 -0.48 -3.58
N GLY A 38 11.12 -0.77 -2.35
CA GLY A 38 9.83 -1.37 -2.02
C GLY A 38 9.31 -0.90 -0.66
N GLY A 39 8.45 -1.74 -0.05
CA GLY A 39 7.69 -1.41 1.16
C GLY A 39 6.36 -0.73 0.80
N LYS A 40 5.26 -1.22 1.38
CA LYS A 40 3.91 -0.77 1.02
C LYS A 40 3.74 0.74 1.19
N GLY A 41 4.26 1.32 2.29
CA GLY A 41 4.21 2.76 2.49
C GLY A 41 4.92 3.53 1.39
N ALA A 42 6.16 3.17 1.07
CA ALA A 42 6.92 3.83 0.01
C ALA A 42 6.29 3.62 -1.37
N ASN A 43 5.76 2.42 -1.68
CA ASN A 43 5.09 2.14 -2.94
C ASN A 43 3.86 3.03 -3.14
N GLN A 44 3.01 3.17 -2.13
CA GLN A 44 1.80 4.01 -2.17
C GLN A 44 2.15 5.50 -2.29
N ALA A 45 3.20 5.95 -1.59
CA ALA A 45 3.69 7.31 -1.71
C ALA A 45 4.24 7.61 -3.11
N VAL A 46 5.06 6.71 -3.67
CA VAL A 46 5.63 6.84 -5.03
C VAL A 46 4.52 6.78 -6.09
N ALA A 47 3.52 5.90 -5.93
CA ALA A 47 2.38 5.83 -6.85
C ALA A 47 1.63 7.16 -6.93
N ALA A 48 1.26 7.73 -5.78
CA ALA A 48 0.59 9.04 -5.73
C ALA A 48 1.48 10.16 -6.30
N ALA A 49 2.77 10.17 -5.99
CA ALA A 49 3.70 11.21 -6.44
C ALA A 49 3.96 11.17 -7.96
N LYS A 50 4.17 9.98 -8.55
CA LYS A 50 4.35 9.82 -10.01
C LYS A 50 3.13 10.26 -10.81
N LEU A 51 1.95 10.20 -10.21
CA LEU A 51 0.70 10.69 -10.80
C LEU A 51 0.48 12.20 -10.56
N GLY A 52 1.44 12.90 -9.98
CA GLY A 52 1.41 14.35 -9.77
C GLY A 52 0.92 14.81 -8.40
N GLY A 53 0.76 13.90 -7.44
CA GLY A 53 0.33 14.20 -6.07
C GLY A 53 1.34 15.04 -5.29
N ASN A 54 0.84 15.90 -4.37
CA ASN A 54 1.65 16.58 -3.36
C ASN A 54 1.79 15.66 -2.16
N VAL A 55 2.91 14.91 -2.08
CA VAL A 55 3.09 13.80 -1.14
C VAL A 55 4.21 14.10 -0.15
N SER A 56 3.99 13.75 1.11
CA SER A 56 5.04 13.59 2.13
C SER A 56 4.98 12.20 2.75
N MET A 57 6.06 11.77 3.38
CA MET A 57 6.12 10.48 4.04
C MET A 57 6.72 10.59 5.44
N ILE A 58 6.10 9.89 6.39
CA ILE A 58 6.68 9.56 7.69
C ILE A 58 7.05 8.09 7.68
N GLY A 59 8.28 7.79 8.03
CA GLY A 59 8.79 6.42 8.09
C GLY A 59 10.16 6.38 8.74
N LYS A 60 10.70 5.17 8.92
CA LYS A 60 11.97 5.00 9.61
C LYS A 60 12.93 4.16 8.79
N LEU A 61 14.17 4.63 8.65
CA LEU A 61 15.25 4.01 7.90
C LEU A 61 16.46 3.76 8.80
N GLY A 62 17.18 2.68 8.53
CA GLY A 62 18.47 2.43 9.13
C GLY A 62 19.52 3.44 8.67
N LYS A 63 20.62 3.57 9.41
CA LYS A 63 21.82 4.34 9.03
C LYS A 63 22.76 3.46 8.19
N ASP A 64 22.22 2.80 7.19
CA ASP A 64 22.93 1.90 6.30
C ASP A 64 22.78 2.33 4.82
N ASN A 65 23.43 1.60 3.92
CA ASN A 65 23.43 1.91 2.49
C ASN A 65 22.02 1.84 1.87
N TYR A 66 21.19 0.88 2.30
CA TYR A 66 19.81 0.77 1.82
C TYR A 66 18.96 1.94 2.28
N GLY A 67 19.16 2.41 3.51
CA GLY A 67 18.48 3.60 4.00
C GLY A 67 18.82 4.87 3.20
N GLU A 68 20.09 5.03 2.78
CA GLU A 68 20.51 6.15 1.92
C GLU A 68 19.86 6.04 0.52
N GLN A 69 19.87 4.85 -0.07
CA GLN A 69 19.29 4.62 -1.40
C GLN A 69 17.78 4.88 -1.39
N LEU A 70 17.05 4.38 -0.39
CA LEU A 70 15.61 4.57 -0.27
C LEU A 70 15.25 6.03 -0.03
N LEU A 71 16.01 6.75 0.80
CA LEU A 71 15.82 8.19 1.00
C LEU A 71 16.02 8.98 -0.30
N LEU A 72 17.07 8.64 -1.05
CA LEU A 72 17.34 9.26 -2.35
C LEU A 72 16.22 8.95 -3.36
N ASN A 73 15.72 7.71 -3.36
CA ASN A 73 14.62 7.30 -4.23
C ASN A 73 13.33 8.10 -3.96
N LEU A 74 12.97 8.33 -2.68
CA LEU A 74 11.83 9.19 -2.33
C LEU A 74 12.02 10.62 -2.89
N LYS A 75 13.21 11.20 -2.70
CA LYS A 75 13.53 12.56 -3.21
C LYS A 75 13.43 12.64 -4.73
N ASN A 76 13.94 11.62 -5.44
CA ASN A 76 13.89 11.55 -6.91
C ASN A 76 12.43 11.45 -7.43
N ASN A 77 11.51 10.93 -6.61
CA ASN A 77 10.08 10.91 -6.90
C ASN A 77 9.33 12.14 -6.35
N ASN A 78 10.04 13.21 -5.97
CA ASN A 78 9.49 14.47 -5.45
C ASN A 78 8.64 14.31 -4.18
N ILE A 79 8.90 13.28 -3.37
CA ILE A 79 8.25 13.09 -2.07
C ILE A 79 8.99 13.90 -1.01
N LYS A 80 8.26 14.65 -0.21
CA LYS A 80 8.81 15.40 0.93
C LYS A 80 9.24 14.42 2.02
N THR A 81 10.50 14.53 2.45
CA THR A 81 11.16 13.52 3.31
C THR A 81 11.48 14.02 4.72
N GLU A 82 10.94 15.15 5.14
CA GLU A 82 11.18 15.74 6.46
C GLU A 82 10.70 14.84 7.60
N GLY A 83 9.76 13.93 7.32
CA GLY A 83 9.26 12.92 8.25
C GLY A 83 10.02 11.59 8.23
N ILE A 84 11.12 11.47 7.44
CA ILE A 84 11.93 10.26 7.42
C ILE A 84 12.98 10.30 8.53
N ILE A 85 12.84 9.38 9.47
CA ILE A 85 13.67 9.30 10.68
C ILE A 85 14.76 8.23 10.49
N ARG A 86 15.96 8.51 10.99
CA ARG A 86 17.11 7.58 10.92
C ARG A 86 17.39 6.97 12.28
N CYS A 87 17.59 5.65 12.33
CA CYS A 87 17.88 4.92 13.57
C CYS A 87 19.08 3.97 13.43
N ASP A 88 19.56 3.48 14.57
CA ASP A 88 20.68 2.53 14.63
C ASP A 88 20.16 1.07 14.54
N ASP A 89 19.35 0.80 13.50
CA ASP A 89 18.90 -0.54 13.14
C ASP A 89 19.06 -0.71 11.61
N ILE A 90 18.95 -1.93 11.10
CA ILE A 90 18.98 -2.18 9.66
C ILE A 90 17.73 -1.63 8.99
N THR A 91 17.87 -1.15 7.78
CA THR A 91 16.72 -0.78 6.94
C THR A 91 15.86 -2.01 6.64
N GLY A 92 14.53 -1.84 6.60
CA GLY A 92 13.62 -2.90 6.20
C GLY A 92 14.04 -3.54 4.88
N THR A 93 14.03 -4.86 4.82
CA THR A 93 14.51 -5.63 3.66
C THR A 93 13.56 -6.80 3.40
N ALA A 94 13.23 -7.06 2.14
CA ALA A 94 12.55 -8.28 1.72
C ALA A 94 13.49 -9.11 0.84
N VAL A 95 13.65 -10.38 1.16
CA VAL A 95 14.35 -11.34 0.28
C VAL A 95 13.29 -12.10 -0.50
N ILE A 96 13.32 -11.99 -1.81
CA ILE A 96 12.31 -12.50 -2.72
C ILE A 96 12.96 -13.42 -3.72
N GLU A 97 12.70 -14.72 -3.62
CA GLU A 97 13.08 -15.70 -4.62
C GLU A 97 11.97 -15.84 -5.65
N VAL A 98 12.31 -15.79 -6.94
CA VAL A 98 11.35 -15.93 -8.04
C VAL A 98 11.84 -17.01 -9.00
N ASP A 99 11.04 -18.07 -9.20
CA ASP A 99 11.38 -19.15 -10.11
C ASP A 99 11.01 -18.84 -11.57
N SER A 100 11.43 -19.69 -12.50
CA SER A 100 11.17 -19.56 -13.93
C SER A 100 9.67 -19.62 -14.31
N SER A 101 8.84 -20.14 -13.41
CA SER A 101 7.37 -20.20 -13.57
C SER A 101 6.66 -18.97 -12.98
N GLY A 102 7.40 -18.06 -12.32
CA GLY A 102 6.84 -16.88 -11.66
C GLY A 102 6.34 -17.12 -10.23
N ASN A 103 6.54 -18.33 -9.67
CA ASN A 103 6.27 -18.55 -8.24
C ASN A 103 7.30 -17.81 -7.40
N ASN A 104 6.87 -17.29 -6.24
CA ASN A 104 7.78 -16.60 -5.34
C ASN A 104 7.75 -17.15 -3.92
N SER A 105 8.84 -16.90 -3.21
CA SER A 105 8.98 -17.07 -1.77
C SER A 105 9.55 -15.78 -1.21
N ILE A 106 8.91 -15.25 -0.16
CA ILE A 106 9.25 -13.94 0.39
C ILE A 106 9.52 -14.05 1.88
N VAL A 107 10.68 -13.53 2.30
CA VAL A 107 11.04 -13.34 3.70
C VAL A 107 11.22 -11.86 3.96
N VAL A 108 10.44 -11.29 4.87
CA VAL A 108 10.54 -9.88 5.24
C VAL A 108 11.31 -9.75 6.56
N ILE A 109 12.33 -8.90 6.55
CA ILE A 109 13.05 -8.43 7.73
C ILE A 109 12.61 -6.98 7.95
N PRO A 110 11.71 -6.71 8.90
CA PRO A 110 11.11 -5.37 9.06
C PRO A 110 12.12 -4.30 9.47
N GLY A 111 13.16 -4.66 10.24
CA GLY A 111 14.21 -3.74 10.67
C GLY A 111 13.66 -2.45 11.27
N SER A 112 14.13 -1.32 10.73
CA SER A 112 13.76 0.02 11.16
C SER A 112 12.26 0.33 11.10
N ASN A 113 11.49 -0.35 10.23
CA ASN A 113 10.04 -0.13 10.17
C ASN A 113 9.35 -0.43 11.51
N LEU A 114 9.77 -1.48 12.22
CA LEU A 114 9.21 -1.81 13.55
C LEU A 114 9.72 -0.90 14.68
N LYS A 115 10.59 0.05 14.38
CA LYS A 115 11.07 1.07 15.34
C LYS A 115 10.33 2.40 15.22
N LEU A 116 9.43 2.54 14.25
CA LEU A 116 8.61 3.74 14.14
C LEU A 116 7.65 3.81 15.33
N SER A 117 7.75 4.86 16.14
CA SER A 117 7.05 4.98 17.41
C SER A 117 6.07 6.15 17.44
N LYS A 118 5.27 6.24 18.51
CA LYS A 118 4.36 7.37 18.75
C LYS A 118 5.13 8.67 18.95
N GLU A 119 6.26 8.61 19.63
CA GLU A 119 7.14 9.77 19.84
C GLU A 119 7.69 10.31 18.52
N ASP A 120 8.00 9.42 17.56
CA ASP A 120 8.40 9.82 16.21
C ASP A 120 7.26 10.58 15.50
N LEU A 121 6.01 10.16 15.68
CA LEU A 121 4.85 10.85 15.11
C LEU A 121 4.60 12.20 15.79
N ASP A 122 4.80 12.28 17.09
CA ASP A 122 4.69 13.55 17.82
C ASP A 122 5.71 14.58 17.33
N MET A 123 6.96 14.15 17.10
CA MET A 123 7.99 15.01 16.49
C MET A 123 7.66 15.44 15.06
N ALA A 124 6.91 14.63 14.33
CA ALA A 124 6.47 14.91 12.95
C ALA A 124 5.01 15.42 12.87
N SER A 125 4.41 15.83 14.01
CA SER A 125 2.98 16.19 14.10
C SER A 125 2.54 17.29 13.13
N GLU A 126 3.43 18.23 12.80
CA GLU A 126 3.16 19.26 11.80
C GLU A 126 2.83 18.69 10.41
N LEU A 127 3.38 17.51 10.05
CA LEU A 127 3.06 16.87 8.78
C LEU A 127 1.62 16.33 8.79
N ILE A 128 1.16 15.79 9.94
CA ILE A 128 -0.23 15.37 10.12
C ILE A 128 -1.16 16.59 10.07
N ASP A 129 -0.76 17.71 10.71
CA ASP A 129 -1.53 18.93 10.68
C ASP A 129 -1.74 19.49 9.27
N LYS A 130 -0.69 19.44 8.44
CA LYS A 130 -0.71 19.93 7.06
C LYS A 130 -1.37 18.97 6.07
N ALA A 131 -1.54 17.70 6.42
CA ALA A 131 -2.16 16.71 5.55
C ALA A 131 -3.66 16.96 5.41
N ASP A 132 -4.21 16.60 4.27
CA ASP A 132 -5.65 16.47 4.04
C ASP A 132 -6.06 14.98 4.05
N ILE A 133 -5.18 14.11 3.56
CA ILE A 133 -5.36 12.66 3.49
C ILE A 133 -4.16 11.98 4.14
N VAL A 134 -4.41 10.97 4.96
CA VAL A 134 -3.40 10.15 5.62
C VAL A 134 -3.59 8.68 5.22
N ILE A 135 -2.55 8.08 4.69
CA ILE A 135 -2.54 6.67 4.24
C ILE A 135 -1.64 5.86 5.18
N LEU A 136 -2.15 4.71 5.63
CA LEU A 136 -1.42 3.76 6.47
C LEU A 136 -1.53 2.33 5.94
N GLN A 137 -0.59 1.48 6.38
CA GLN A 137 -0.57 0.04 6.14
C GLN A 137 -0.16 -0.66 7.45
N GLN A 138 -0.06 -2.00 7.44
CA GLN A 138 0.25 -2.78 8.64
C GLN A 138 1.68 -3.35 8.64
N GLU A 139 2.64 -2.65 8.04
CA GLU A 139 4.07 -3.02 8.06
C GLU A 139 4.92 -2.21 9.09
N ILE A 140 4.25 -1.45 9.95
CA ILE A 140 4.82 -0.72 11.09
C ILE A 140 4.11 -1.16 12.37
N PRO A 141 4.59 -0.83 13.60
CA PRO A 141 3.94 -1.26 14.82
C PRO A 141 2.46 -0.88 14.87
N MET A 142 1.59 -1.84 15.20
CA MET A 142 0.15 -1.62 15.23
C MET A 142 -0.28 -0.53 16.22
N GLU A 143 0.44 -0.38 17.31
CA GLU A 143 0.21 0.73 18.27
C GLU A 143 0.51 2.10 17.64
N THR A 144 1.46 2.16 16.71
CA THR A 144 1.79 3.38 15.95
C THR A 144 0.73 3.63 14.88
N VAL A 145 0.23 2.58 14.21
CA VAL A 145 -0.89 2.67 13.25
C VAL A 145 -2.15 3.22 13.94
N GLU A 146 -2.53 2.62 15.09
CA GLU A 146 -3.70 3.06 15.85
C GLU A 146 -3.56 4.53 16.27
N TYR A 147 -2.41 4.90 16.83
CA TYR A 147 -2.14 6.26 17.26
C TYR A 147 -2.21 7.26 16.08
N ALA A 148 -1.60 6.93 14.94
CA ALA A 148 -1.62 7.80 13.76
C ALA A 148 -3.03 8.03 13.22
N LEU A 149 -3.85 6.97 13.16
CA LEU A 149 -5.24 7.04 12.74
C LEU A 149 -6.07 7.91 13.69
N GLU A 150 -5.92 7.69 15.01
CA GLU A 150 -6.62 8.50 16.02
C GLU A 150 -6.24 9.99 15.91
N GLN A 151 -4.93 10.31 15.75
CA GLN A 151 -4.47 11.69 15.58
C GLN A 151 -5.00 12.32 14.29
N ALA A 152 -4.97 11.60 13.19
CA ALA A 152 -5.48 12.09 11.91
C ALA A 152 -6.99 12.33 11.95
N ALA A 153 -7.76 11.37 12.48
CA ALA A 153 -9.21 11.48 12.62
C ALA A 153 -9.63 12.64 13.57
N ALA A 154 -8.94 12.80 14.71
CA ALA A 154 -9.19 13.89 15.64
C ALA A 154 -8.96 15.28 15.01
N LYS A 155 -8.09 15.37 14.00
CA LYS A 155 -7.79 16.59 13.23
C LYS A 155 -8.65 16.71 11.96
N GLY A 156 -9.66 15.85 11.78
CA GLY A 156 -10.58 15.87 10.64
C GLY A 156 -9.92 15.54 9.30
N LYS A 157 -8.84 14.77 9.31
CA LYS A 157 -8.18 14.30 8.09
C LYS A 157 -8.90 13.08 7.52
N THR A 158 -8.95 12.96 6.21
CA THR A 158 -9.41 11.72 5.56
C THR A 158 -8.36 10.61 5.78
N THR A 159 -8.77 9.49 6.35
CA THR A 159 -7.89 8.37 6.67
C THR A 159 -8.14 7.18 5.75
N ILE A 160 -7.06 6.61 5.20
CA ILE A 160 -7.09 5.41 4.36
C ILE A 160 -6.19 4.37 5.03
N LEU A 161 -6.74 3.21 5.36
CA LEU A 161 -5.99 2.08 5.87
C LEU A 161 -5.99 0.95 4.85
N ASN A 162 -4.81 0.58 4.38
CA ASN A 162 -4.60 -0.68 3.66
C ASN A 162 -4.36 -1.79 4.68
N LEU A 163 -5.22 -2.78 4.70
CA LEU A 163 -5.17 -3.89 5.66
C LEU A 163 -4.12 -4.95 5.28
N ALA A 164 -2.93 -4.54 4.90
CA ALA A 164 -1.87 -5.41 4.40
C ALA A 164 -0.52 -5.15 5.12
N PRO A 165 0.21 -6.22 5.56
CA PRO A 165 -0.27 -7.61 5.71
C PRO A 165 -1.35 -7.69 6.78
N ALA A 166 -2.39 -8.50 6.56
CA ALA A 166 -3.53 -8.51 7.43
C ALA A 166 -3.21 -9.01 8.84
N VAL A 167 -3.55 -8.20 9.84
CA VAL A 167 -3.59 -8.56 11.25
C VAL A 167 -4.92 -8.10 11.83
N LYS A 168 -5.35 -8.72 12.94
CA LYS A 168 -6.57 -8.28 13.64
C LYS A 168 -6.44 -6.82 14.05
N ILE A 169 -7.49 -6.06 13.83
CA ILE A 169 -7.57 -4.64 14.21
C ILE A 169 -8.63 -4.42 15.28
N THR A 170 -8.50 -3.33 16.02
CA THR A 170 -9.42 -2.93 17.06
C THR A 170 -10.61 -2.15 16.48
N GLU A 171 -11.72 -2.08 17.21
CA GLU A 171 -12.85 -1.21 16.85
C GLU A 171 -12.41 0.26 16.77
N LYS A 172 -11.41 0.68 17.55
CA LYS A 172 -10.84 2.03 17.48
C LYS A 172 -10.20 2.32 16.13
N ILE A 173 -9.42 1.37 15.59
CA ILE A 173 -8.82 1.49 14.25
C ILE A 173 -9.93 1.60 13.21
N LEU A 174 -10.98 0.76 13.28
CA LEU A 174 -12.13 0.84 12.36
C LEU A 174 -12.82 2.20 12.43
N ALA A 175 -13.12 2.69 13.64
CA ALA A 175 -13.80 3.97 13.83
C ALA A 175 -12.98 5.18 13.36
N ALA A 176 -11.64 5.09 13.45
CA ALA A 176 -10.70 6.13 13.01
C ALA A 176 -10.36 6.05 11.51
N THR A 177 -10.87 5.03 10.79
CA THR A 177 -10.59 4.81 9.36
C THR A 177 -11.77 5.23 8.51
N ASP A 178 -11.56 6.16 7.57
CA ASP A 178 -12.61 6.57 6.63
C ASP A 178 -12.73 5.59 5.46
N PHE A 179 -11.60 5.06 4.96
CA PHE A 179 -11.56 4.07 3.88
C PHE A 179 -10.69 2.89 4.29
N LEU A 180 -11.32 1.74 4.47
CA LEU A 180 -10.65 0.46 4.71
C LEU A 180 -10.51 -0.28 3.38
N ILE A 181 -9.27 -0.48 2.91
CA ILE A 181 -8.98 -1.15 1.64
C ILE A 181 -8.32 -2.49 1.93
N LEU A 182 -8.89 -3.56 1.38
CA LEU A 182 -8.48 -4.94 1.64
C LEU A 182 -8.81 -5.85 0.44
N ASN A 183 -8.17 -7.01 0.39
CA ASN A 183 -8.47 -8.09 -0.57
C ASN A 183 -9.21 -9.24 0.11
N GLU A 184 -9.47 -10.34 -0.63
CA GLU A 184 -10.22 -11.51 -0.13
C GLU A 184 -9.54 -12.14 1.09
N THR A 185 -8.22 -12.36 1.02
CA THR A 185 -7.45 -12.96 2.13
C THR A 185 -7.48 -12.08 3.38
N GLU A 186 -7.37 -10.78 3.19
CA GLU A 186 -7.44 -9.80 4.28
C GLU A 186 -8.84 -9.73 4.89
N LEU A 187 -9.89 -9.87 4.07
CA LEU A 187 -11.27 -9.99 4.54
C LEU A 187 -11.47 -11.23 5.42
N GLU A 188 -10.92 -12.37 5.01
CA GLU A 188 -10.95 -13.60 5.80
C GLU A 188 -10.29 -13.41 7.17
N ILE A 189 -9.09 -12.85 7.19
CA ILE A 189 -8.32 -12.64 8.42
C ILE A 189 -9.03 -11.69 9.39
N ILE A 190 -9.52 -10.53 8.89
CA ILE A 190 -10.16 -9.54 9.76
C ILE A 190 -11.50 -10.02 10.31
N SER A 191 -12.27 -10.76 9.50
CA SER A 191 -13.56 -11.33 9.92
C SER A 191 -13.41 -12.57 10.80
N GLY A 192 -12.21 -13.17 10.86
CA GLY A 192 -11.96 -14.42 11.57
C GLY A 192 -12.62 -15.63 10.91
N LYS A 193 -12.96 -15.54 9.63
CA LYS A 193 -13.54 -16.61 8.83
C LYS A 193 -12.48 -17.22 7.93
N GLU A 194 -12.59 -18.51 7.67
CA GLU A 194 -11.77 -19.21 6.69
C GLU A 194 -12.58 -19.42 5.41
N SER A 195 -11.97 -19.11 4.25
CA SER A 195 -12.53 -19.41 2.94
C SER A 195 -13.93 -18.83 2.70
N ILE A 196 -14.05 -17.50 2.70
CA ILE A 196 -15.32 -16.79 2.47
C ILE A 196 -15.73 -16.94 1.01
N PRO A 197 -16.88 -17.59 0.69
CA PRO A 197 -17.37 -17.65 -0.68
C PRO A 197 -17.81 -16.26 -1.17
N GLU A 198 -17.69 -16.00 -2.47
CA GLU A 198 -18.05 -14.71 -3.06
C GLU A 198 -19.48 -14.26 -2.73
N THR A 199 -20.40 -15.22 -2.62
CA THR A 199 -21.79 -14.96 -2.24
C THR A 199 -21.97 -14.40 -0.83
N GLU A 200 -20.95 -14.51 0.02
CA GLU A 200 -20.95 -14.02 1.41
C GLU A 200 -20.15 -12.72 1.61
N TYR A 201 -19.47 -12.20 0.57
CA TYR A 201 -18.69 -10.96 0.70
C TYR A 201 -19.55 -9.79 1.19
N ILE A 202 -20.74 -9.59 0.60
CA ILE A 202 -21.65 -8.51 1.01
C ILE A 202 -22.09 -8.67 2.47
N TYR A 203 -22.37 -9.90 2.90
CA TYR A 203 -22.74 -10.18 4.29
C TYR A 203 -21.57 -9.84 5.23
N THR A 204 -20.36 -10.29 4.90
CA THR A 204 -19.15 -10.03 5.73
C THR A 204 -18.77 -8.54 5.75
N ILE A 205 -18.93 -7.82 4.63
CA ILE A 205 -18.76 -6.35 4.59
C ILE A 205 -19.75 -5.67 5.55
N ASN A 206 -21.01 -6.10 5.60
CA ASN A 206 -22.00 -5.54 6.53
C ASN A 206 -21.66 -5.86 8.00
N GLU A 207 -21.07 -7.00 8.30
CA GLU A 207 -20.57 -7.30 9.66
C GLU A 207 -19.46 -6.29 10.06
N LEU A 208 -18.50 -6.02 9.17
CA LEU A 208 -17.44 -5.03 9.43
C LEU A 208 -18.00 -3.60 9.58
N ARG A 209 -19.03 -3.24 8.82
CA ARG A 209 -19.73 -1.94 9.01
C ARG A 209 -20.40 -1.86 10.37
N ASN A 210 -21.04 -2.93 10.83
CA ASN A 210 -21.63 -2.98 12.16
C ASN A 210 -20.58 -2.88 13.29
N MET A 211 -19.32 -3.26 13.01
CA MET A 211 -18.19 -3.07 13.91
C MET A 211 -17.58 -1.66 13.85
N GLY A 212 -18.07 -0.78 12.97
CA GLY A 212 -17.66 0.62 12.89
C GLY A 212 -16.89 1.03 11.64
N ALA A 213 -16.65 0.12 10.68
CA ALA A 213 -16.02 0.49 9.40
C ALA A 213 -16.94 1.42 8.60
N LYS A 214 -16.41 2.57 8.14
CA LYS A 214 -17.21 3.59 7.43
C LYS A 214 -17.36 3.25 5.96
N ASN A 215 -16.25 3.28 5.20
CA ASN A 215 -16.24 2.88 3.80
C ASN A 215 -15.26 1.71 3.63
N ILE A 216 -15.70 0.66 2.96
CA ILE A 216 -14.92 -0.53 2.68
C ILE A 216 -14.73 -0.65 1.18
N ILE A 217 -13.52 -0.93 0.74
CA ILE A 217 -13.18 -1.26 -0.64
C ILE A 217 -12.53 -2.63 -0.63
N LEU A 218 -13.27 -3.65 -1.10
CA LEU A 218 -12.78 -5.01 -1.28
C LEU A 218 -12.28 -5.16 -2.72
N THR A 219 -10.99 -5.37 -2.90
CA THR A 219 -10.37 -5.62 -4.20
C THR A 219 -10.40 -7.12 -4.52
N LEU A 220 -10.79 -7.48 -5.74
CA LEU A 220 -10.96 -8.86 -6.21
C LEU A 220 -10.09 -9.16 -7.45
N GLY A 221 -8.96 -8.49 -7.55
CA GLY A 221 -8.02 -8.63 -8.66
C GLY A 221 -8.67 -8.40 -10.02
N GLU A 222 -8.58 -9.39 -10.91
CA GLU A 222 -9.12 -9.29 -12.28
C GLU A 222 -10.66 -9.24 -12.35
N LYS A 223 -11.35 -9.54 -11.25
CA LYS A 223 -12.82 -9.44 -11.15
C LYS A 223 -13.30 -8.02 -10.85
N GLY A 224 -12.40 -7.11 -10.45
CA GLY A 224 -12.75 -5.76 -10.01
C GLY A 224 -12.86 -5.67 -8.49
N GLY A 225 -14.02 -5.32 -7.96
CA GLY A 225 -14.22 -5.28 -6.52
C GLY A 225 -15.58 -4.76 -6.09
N ILE A 226 -15.73 -4.66 -4.78
CA ILE A 226 -16.94 -4.20 -4.10
C ILE A 226 -16.55 -3.00 -3.23
N TYR A 227 -17.39 -1.98 -3.21
CA TYR A 227 -17.19 -0.83 -2.32
C TYR A 227 -18.50 -0.37 -1.68
N THR A 228 -18.36 0.29 -0.55
CA THR A 228 -19.49 0.90 0.14
C THR A 228 -19.48 2.41 -0.03
N GLU A 229 -20.66 3.00 -0.23
CA GLU A 229 -20.87 4.45 -0.31
C GLU A 229 -22.15 4.81 0.42
N GLY A 230 -22.04 5.41 1.60
CA GLY A 230 -23.18 5.56 2.51
C GLY A 230 -23.78 4.20 2.87
N GLU A 231 -25.09 4.02 2.65
CA GLU A 231 -25.78 2.74 2.90
C GLU A 231 -25.68 1.74 1.71
N GLU A 232 -25.20 2.21 0.56
CA GLU A 232 -25.16 1.39 -0.65
C GLU A 232 -23.90 0.54 -0.69
N ILE A 233 -24.02 -0.66 -1.27
CA ILE A 233 -22.92 -1.53 -1.65
C ILE A 233 -22.93 -1.66 -3.16
N LYS A 234 -21.81 -1.33 -3.79
CA LYS A 234 -21.66 -1.23 -5.23
C LYS A 234 -20.49 -2.09 -5.69
N GLU A 235 -20.52 -2.48 -6.95
CA GLU A 235 -19.42 -3.18 -7.62
C GLU A 235 -18.71 -2.25 -8.61
N TYR A 236 -17.40 -2.47 -8.79
CA TYR A 236 -16.65 -1.88 -9.89
C TYR A 236 -15.91 -2.97 -10.66
N LYS A 237 -15.69 -2.75 -11.95
CA LYS A 237 -15.05 -3.73 -12.84
C LYS A 237 -13.56 -3.47 -12.95
N ALA A 238 -12.77 -4.54 -13.03
CA ALA A 238 -11.37 -4.44 -13.42
C ALA A 238 -11.24 -4.09 -14.92
N MET A 239 -10.15 -3.43 -15.26
CA MET A 239 -9.75 -3.24 -16.65
C MET A 239 -8.98 -4.47 -17.13
N LYS A 240 -9.44 -5.09 -18.21
CA LYS A 240 -8.81 -6.31 -18.76
C LYS A 240 -7.47 -5.99 -19.42
N VAL A 241 -6.42 -6.60 -18.90
CA VAL A 241 -5.04 -6.51 -19.41
C VAL A 241 -4.36 -7.87 -19.32
N LYS A 242 -3.24 -8.01 -20.03
CA LYS A 242 -2.36 -9.17 -19.84
C LYS A 242 -1.37 -8.83 -18.71
N ALA A 243 -1.57 -9.40 -17.54
CA ALA A 243 -0.67 -9.23 -16.42
C ALA A 243 0.71 -9.87 -16.71
N VAL A 244 1.76 -9.16 -16.31
CA VAL A 244 3.16 -9.59 -16.34
C VAL A 244 3.64 -9.83 -14.90
N ASP A 245 3.30 -8.91 -13.99
CA ASP A 245 3.69 -8.95 -12.59
C ASP A 245 2.64 -8.20 -11.76
N THR A 246 2.13 -8.82 -10.72
CA THR A 246 1.09 -8.21 -9.84
C THR A 246 1.66 -7.48 -8.64
N THR A 247 3.00 -7.42 -8.51
CA THR A 247 3.68 -6.66 -7.46
C THR A 247 3.25 -5.20 -7.49
N ALA A 248 2.98 -4.64 -6.33
CA ALA A 248 2.52 -3.26 -6.13
C ALA A 248 1.19 -2.87 -6.84
N ALA A 249 0.41 -3.83 -7.37
CA ALA A 249 -0.91 -3.55 -7.94
C ALA A 249 -1.85 -2.86 -6.93
N GLY A 250 -1.95 -3.40 -5.72
CA GLY A 250 -2.72 -2.80 -4.62
C GLY A 250 -2.16 -1.46 -4.18
N ASP A 251 -0.83 -1.33 -4.08
CA ASP A 251 -0.19 -0.08 -3.68
C ASP A 251 -0.45 1.04 -4.69
N SER A 252 -0.35 0.72 -5.99
CA SER A 252 -0.65 1.66 -7.07
C SER A 252 -2.11 2.09 -7.07
N PHE A 253 -3.02 1.15 -6.82
CA PHE A 253 -4.45 1.42 -6.67
C PHE A 253 -4.71 2.40 -5.53
N ILE A 254 -4.12 2.16 -4.35
CA ILE A 254 -4.33 3.01 -3.15
C ILE A 254 -3.75 4.40 -3.35
N GLY A 255 -2.52 4.52 -3.90
CA GLY A 255 -1.91 5.81 -4.19
C GLY A 255 -2.74 6.64 -5.18
N ALA A 256 -3.26 5.99 -6.23
CA ALA A 256 -4.11 6.61 -7.23
C ALA A 256 -5.49 7.02 -6.67
N PHE A 257 -6.11 6.15 -5.86
CA PHE A 257 -7.37 6.43 -5.18
C PHE A 257 -7.24 7.65 -4.26
N ALA A 258 -6.20 7.69 -3.43
CA ALA A 258 -5.92 8.81 -2.54
C ALA A 258 -5.69 10.12 -3.32
N LEU A 259 -4.98 10.06 -4.45
CA LEU A 259 -4.78 11.23 -5.30
C LEU A 259 -6.11 11.80 -5.79
N LYS A 260 -7.02 10.96 -6.27
CA LYS A 260 -8.34 11.43 -6.76
C LYS A 260 -9.20 12.00 -5.65
N LEU A 261 -9.16 11.43 -4.45
CA LEU A 261 -9.79 12.05 -3.29
C LEU A 261 -9.16 13.41 -2.94
N ALA A 262 -7.84 13.55 -3.11
CA ALA A 262 -7.16 14.83 -2.93
C ALA A 262 -7.56 15.88 -3.98
N GLU A 263 -8.01 15.46 -5.15
CA GLU A 263 -8.60 16.30 -6.20
C GLU A 263 -10.10 16.56 -6.00
N ASN A 264 -10.70 16.09 -4.90
CA ASN A 264 -12.12 16.16 -4.56
C ASN A 264 -13.03 15.35 -5.51
N ALA A 265 -12.52 14.29 -6.13
CA ALA A 265 -13.34 13.36 -6.89
C ALA A 265 -14.27 12.55 -5.98
N GLY A 266 -15.40 12.12 -6.51
CA GLY A 266 -16.26 11.13 -5.85
C GLY A 266 -15.59 9.75 -5.75
N ILE A 267 -16.11 8.87 -4.89
CA ILE A 267 -15.55 7.52 -4.67
C ILE A 267 -15.53 6.73 -5.98
N SER A 268 -16.61 6.77 -6.76
CA SER A 268 -16.71 6.05 -8.05
C SER A 268 -15.63 6.47 -9.03
N ASP A 269 -15.42 7.79 -9.22
CA ASP A 269 -14.41 8.32 -10.15
C ASP A 269 -12.99 8.01 -9.67
N ALA A 270 -12.78 8.06 -8.33
CA ALA A 270 -11.50 7.71 -7.73
C ALA A 270 -11.17 6.22 -7.93
N LEU A 271 -12.16 5.34 -7.83
CA LEU A 271 -12.02 3.91 -8.08
C LEU A 271 -11.74 3.62 -9.56
N GLU A 272 -12.46 4.24 -10.49
CA GLU A 272 -12.23 4.06 -11.93
C GLU A 272 -10.81 4.45 -12.31
N PHE A 273 -10.32 5.58 -11.82
CA PHE A 273 -8.94 6.02 -12.03
C PHE A 273 -7.93 5.04 -11.42
N ALA A 274 -8.16 4.59 -10.18
CA ALA A 274 -7.29 3.66 -9.48
C ALA A 274 -7.20 2.30 -10.20
N VAL A 275 -8.31 1.81 -10.74
CA VAL A 275 -8.36 0.61 -11.60
C VAL A 275 -7.48 0.78 -12.85
N GLY A 276 -7.55 1.92 -13.53
CA GLY A 276 -6.72 2.20 -14.70
C GLY A 276 -5.22 2.19 -14.36
N VAL A 277 -4.84 2.80 -13.23
CA VAL A 277 -3.45 2.83 -12.74
C VAL A 277 -2.97 1.43 -12.41
N SER A 278 -3.74 0.67 -11.64
CA SER A 278 -3.39 -0.70 -11.26
C SER A 278 -3.30 -1.62 -12.48
N ALA A 279 -4.20 -1.48 -13.45
CA ALA A 279 -4.16 -2.23 -14.70
C ALA A 279 -2.89 -1.96 -15.50
N LEU A 280 -2.43 -0.70 -15.59
CA LEU A 280 -1.16 -0.39 -16.26
C LEU A 280 0.03 -0.92 -15.47
N THR A 281 0.00 -0.81 -14.13
CA THR A 281 1.06 -1.32 -13.24
C THR A 281 1.32 -2.80 -13.49
N VAL A 282 0.29 -3.65 -13.50
CA VAL A 282 0.46 -5.11 -13.65
C VAL A 282 0.95 -5.54 -15.04
N THR A 283 0.99 -4.66 -16.03
CA THR A 283 1.59 -4.96 -17.35
C THR A 283 3.11 -4.85 -17.36
N ARG A 284 3.74 -4.44 -16.24
CA ARG A 284 5.17 -4.18 -16.10
C ARG A 284 5.74 -4.99 -14.93
N SER A 285 7.03 -5.29 -14.96
CA SER A 285 7.72 -6.00 -13.86
C SER A 285 8.21 -5.04 -12.79
N GLY A 286 8.25 -5.53 -11.54
CA GLY A 286 8.83 -4.85 -10.39
C GLY A 286 7.83 -4.02 -9.59
N ALA A 287 8.24 -3.56 -8.39
CA ALA A 287 7.41 -2.76 -7.50
C ALA A 287 7.31 -1.30 -7.98
N GLN A 288 8.16 -0.41 -7.47
CA GLN A 288 8.10 1.03 -7.81
C GLN A 288 8.46 1.35 -9.27
N GLN A 289 9.18 0.45 -9.95
CA GLN A 289 9.53 0.59 -11.36
C GLN A 289 8.31 0.41 -12.27
N SER A 290 7.33 -0.42 -11.88
CA SER A 290 6.10 -0.66 -12.63
C SER A 290 5.10 0.49 -12.53
N LEU A 291 5.21 1.34 -11.50
CA LEU A 291 4.28 2.43 -11.21
C LEU A 291 4.31 3.49 -12.32
N PRO A 292 3.16 3.80 -12.95
CA PRO A 292 3.11 4.71 -14.07
C PRO A 292 3.16 6.18 -13.65
N THR A 293 3.61 7.02 -14.58
CA THR A 293 3.42 8.46 -14.53
C THR A 293 2.03 8.83 -15.05
N GLN A 294 1.60 10.07 -14.82
CA GLN A 294 0.34 10.59 -15.34
C GLN A 294 0.27 10.56 -16.89
N GLU A 295 1.39 10.85 -17.54
CA GLU A 295 1.47 10.83 -19.02
C GLU A 295 1.34 9.41 -19.57
N GLU A 296 2.05 8.45 -18.98
CA GLU A 296 1.96 7.04 -19.37
C GLU A 296 0.55 6.48 -19.18
N LEU A 297 -0.11 6.83 -18.07
CA LEU A 297 -1.49 6.43 -17.83
C LEU A 297 -2.43 7.02 -18.89
N LYS A 298 -2.27 8.31 -19.22
CA LYS A 298 -3.09 8.95 -20.26
C LYS A 298 -2.97 8.23 -21.60
N LEU A 299 -1.74 7.97 -22.06
CA LEU A 299 -1.48 7.24 -23.31
C LEU A 299 -2.07 5.82 -23.27
N PHE A 300 -1.97 5.15 -22.15
CA PHE A 300 -2.54 3.81 -21.98
C PHE A 300 -4.06 3.82 -22.09
N LEU A 301 -4.74 4.76 -21.44
CA LEU A 301 -6.21 4.87 -21.50
C LEU A 301 -6.71 5.27 -22.90
N GLU A 302 -5.98 6.12 -23.62
CA GLU A 302 -6.30 6.49 -25.01
C GLU A 302 -6.13 5.31 -25.99
N SER A 303 -5.36 4.29 -25.63
CA SER A 303 -5.12 3.10 -26.45
C SER A 303 -6.16 1.98 -26.27
N LYS A 304 -7.10 2.13 -25.31
CA LYS A 304 -8.13 1.14 -24.96
C LYS A 304 -9.49 1.50 -25.56
#